data_73d1e027ec3c8c0f50e586cf3f449052
#
_entry.id   73d1e027ec3c8c0f50e586cf3f449052
#
_cell.length_a   1.000
_cell.length_b   1.000
_cell.length_c   1.000
_cell.angle_alpha   90.00
_cell.angle_beta   90.00
_cell.angle_gamma   90.00
#
_symmetry.space_group_name_H-M   'P 1'
#
loop_
_entity.id
_entity.type
_entity.pdbx_description
1 polymer ?
#
loop_
_entity_poly.entity_id
_entity_poly.type
_entity_poly.pdbx_seq_one_letter_code
_entity_poly.pdbx_strand_id
1 'polypeptide(L)'
;MPVQSMSRIISYWAARQADRVAIDHEGRAITWGEFEERTNRLARAYSELGVQPDDFVTIALPNGIEFFEACFAVWKLGATPQPISAKLPKSERDQITDLGKPSLVVGAETGAFEQIVSVPQGFVPGEHLSAEPLPELTAASLKAMTSGGSTGRPKLIVSAQP
;
A
#
# COMPACT_ATOMS: atom_id res chain seq x y z
N MET A 1 -19.12 6.30 -17.13
CA MET A 1 -18.00 6.95 -16.44
C MET A 1 -16.70 6.44 -17.03
N PRO A 2 -15.72 7.27 -17.33
CA PRO A 2 -14.40 6.77 -17.69
C PRO A 2 -13.85 5.96 -16.50
N VAL A 3 -13.21 4.84 -16.79
CA VAL A 3 -12.52 4.04 -15.78
C VAL A 3 -11.44 4.93 -15.15
N GLN A 4 -11.57 5.19 -13.85
CA GLN A 4 -10.57 5.96 -13.13
C GLN A 4 -9.56 5.00 -12.51
N SER A 5 -8.27 5.35 -12.61
CA SER A 5 -7.25 4.56 -11.92
C SER A 5 -7.45 4.64 -10.39
N MET A 6 -7.04 3.61 -9.66
CA MET A 6 -7.10 3.59 -8.20
C MET A 6 -6.37 4.79 -7.58
N SER A 7 -5.29 5.25 -8.20
CA SER A 7 -4.51 6.40 -7.75
C SER A 7 -5.34 7.70 -7.63
N ARG A 8 -6.42 7.85 -8.41
CA ARG A 8 -7.25 9.07 -8.44
C ARG A 8 -8.49 9.03 -7.55
N ILE A 9 -8.88 7.88 -7.04
CA ILE A 9 -10.16 7.74 -6.32
C ILE A 9 -10.23 8.69 -5.12
N ILE A 10 -9.17 8.74 -4.31
CA ILE A 10 -9.17 9.60 -3.12
C ILE A 10 -9.19 11.08 -3.53
N SER A 11 -8.33 11.48 -4.46
CA SER A 11 -8.27 12.87 -4.94
C SER A 11 -9.60 13.35 -5.52
N TYR A 12 -10.30 12.46 -6.25
CA TYR A 12 -11.62 12.76 -6.80
C TYR A 12 -12.65 13.06 -5.70
N TRP A 13 -12.66 12.26 -4.62
CA TRP A 13 -13.60 12.44 -3.53
C TRP A 13 -13.18 13.58 -2.59
N ALA A 14 -11.89 13.75 -2.32
CA ALA A 14 -11.39 14.86 -1.52
C ALA A 14 -11.73 16.22 -2.15
N ALA A 15 -11.64 16.35 -3.47
CA ALA A 15 -12.01 17.58 -4.17
C ALA A 15 -13.52 17.92 -4.10
N ARG A 16 -14.39 16.94 -3.77
CA ARG A 16 -15.85 17.11 -3.78
C ARG A 16 -16.47 17.13 -2.39
N GLN A 17 -15.86 16.44 -1.46
CA GLN A 17 -16.42 16.24 -0.12
C GLN A 17 -15.31 16.00 0.93
N ALA A 18 -14.33 16.91 0.98
CA ALA A 18 -13.15 16.79 1.84
C ALA A 18 -13.49 16.48 3.31
N ASP A 19 -14.54 17.12 3.84
CA ASP A 19 -14.92 17.00 5.25
C ASP A 19 -15.78 15.76 5.57
N ARG A 20 -16.20 14.98 4.55
CA ARG A 20 -16.96 13.76 4.80
C ARG A 20 -16.05 12.60 5.18
N VAL A 21 -16.54 11.75 6.07
CA VAL A 21 -15.85 10.53 6.48
C VAL A 21 -15.63 9.62 5.28
N ALA A 22 -14.37 9.24 5.07
CA ALA A 22 -13.93 8.28 4.06
C ALA A 22 -13.86 6.86 4.65
N ILE A 23 -13.28 6.73 5.83
CA ILE A 23 -13.11 5.46 6.53
C ILE A 23 -13.47 5.67 8.00
N ASP A 24 -14.27 4.77 8.55
CA ASP A 24 -14.50 4.62 9.98
C ASP A 24 -14.13 3.18 10.38
N HIS A 25 -13.25 3.04 11.35
CA HIS A 25 -12.80 1.75 11.85
C HIS A 25 -12.58 1.82 13.36
N GLU A 26 -13.33 1.02 14.11
CA GLU A 26 -13.24 0.93 15.57
C GLU A 26 -13.32 2.29 16.31
N GLY A 27 -14.21 3.17 15.83
CA GLY A 27 -14.44 4.49 16.41
C GLY A 27 -13.39 5.54 16.06
N ARG A 28 -12.46 5.22 15.16
CA ARG A 28 -11.54 6.17 14.52
C ARG A 28 -12.02 6.43 13.10
N ALA A 29 -12.28 7.68 12.79
CA ALA A 29 -12.68 8.09 11.47
C ALA A 29 -11.64 9.02 10.85
N ILE A 30 -11.47 8.94 9.53
CA ILE A 30 -10.74 9.94 8.73
C ILE A 30 -11.63 10.44 7.61
N THR A 31 -11.48 11.71 7.27
CA THR A 31 -12.19 12.34 6.17
C THR A 31 -11.48 12.08 4.84
N TRP A 32 -12.16 12.38 3.72
CA TRP A 32 -11.54 12.29 2.39
C TRP A 32 -10.35 13.24 2.23
N GLY A 33 -10.42 14.44 2.81
CA GLY A 33 -9.32 15.40 2.80
C GLY A 33 -8.10 14.87 3.56
N GLU A 34 -8.30 14.40 4.80
CA GLU A 34 -7.23 13.80 5.60
C GLU A 34 -6.63 12.57 4.92
N PHE A 35 -7.46 11.73 4.32
CA PHE A 35 -7.01 10.53 3.62
C PHE A 35 -6.15 10.89 2.39
N GLU A 36 -6.54 11.93 1.64
CA GLU A 36 -5.74 12.45 0.51
C GLU A 36 -4.37 12.95 0.96
N GLU A 37 -4.34 13.84 1.96
CA GLU A 37 -3.09 14.41 2.47
C GLU A 37 -2.15 13.34 3.04
N ARG A 38 -2.67 12.42 3.84
CA ARG A 38 -1.89 11.36 4.49
C ARG A 38 -1.32 10.39 3.46
N THR A 39 -2.12 9.98 2.46
CA THR A 39 -1.64 9.09 1.40
C THR A 39 -0.65 9.77 0.46
N ASN A 40 -0.75 11.10 0.24
CA ASN A 40 0.22 11.85 -0.54
C ASN A 40 1.60 11.90 0.15
N ARG A 41 1.63 12.15 1.47
CA ARG A 41 2.88 12.11 2.25
C ARG A 41 3.46 10.70 2.30
N LEU A 42 2.60 9.70 2.53
CA LEU A 42 3.04 8.30 2.62
C LEU A 42 3.60 7.79 1.29
N ALA A 43 3.00 8.14 0.16
CA ALA A 43 3.51 7.81 -1.16
C ALA A 43 4.92 8.41 -1.38
N ARG A 44 5.15 9.65 -0.99
CA ARG A 44 6.48 10.28 -1.08
C ARG A 44 7.49 9.56 -0.18
N ALA A 45 7.11 9.20 1.05
CA ALA A 45 7.99 8.43 1.93
C ALA A 45 8.36 7.06 1.31
N TYR A 46 7.41 6.36 0.72
CA TYR A 46 7.69 5.08 0.05
C TYR A 46 8.58 5.28 -1.20
N SER A 47 8.42 6.38 -1.94
CA SER A 47 9.32 6.73 -3.04
C SER A 47 10.75 6.99 -2.55
N GLU A 48 10.93 7.70 -1.43
CA GLU A 48 12.25 7.90 -0.80
C GLU A 48 12.87 6.58 -0.32
N LEU A 49 12.05 5.61 0.05
CA LEU A 49 12.49 4.26 0.41
C LEU A 49 12.76 3.36 -0.81
N GLY A 50 12.63 3.88 -2.03
CA GLY A 50 13.03 3.22 -3.26
C GLY A 50 11.90 2.62 -4.09
N VAL A 51 10.63 2.77 -3.70
CA VAL A 51 9.49 2.26 -4.50
C VAL A 51 9.37 3.04 -5.81
N GLN A 52 9.32 2.30 -6.92
CA GLN A 52 9.19 2.81 -8.28
C GLN A 52 7.87 2.33 -8.92
N PRO A 53 7.42 2.96 -10.03
CA PRO A 53 6.31 2.43 -10.82
C PRO A 53 6.55 0.96 -11.21
N ASP A 54 5.47 0.18 -11.22
CA ASP A 54 5.43 -1.26 -11.51
C ASP A 54 6.07 -2.18 -10.47
N ASP A 55 6.66 -1.63 -9.40
CA ASP A 55 7.13 -2.44 -8.27
C ASP A 55 5.97 -3.15 -7.55
N PHE A 56 6.28 -4.24 -6.88
CA PHE A 56 5.42 -4.81 -5.83
C PHE A 56 5.80 -4.24 -4.46
N VAL A 57 4.77 -3.96 -3.65
CA VAL A 57 4.93 -3.58 -2.24
C VAL A 57 4.11 -4.54 -1.39
N THR A 58 4.77 -5.32 -0.56
CA THR A 58 4.09 -6.23 0.37
C THR A 58 3.51 -5.44 1.54
N ILE A 59 2.22 -5.65 1.82
CA ILE A 59 1.51 -4.99 2.92
C ILE A 59 1.01 -6.06 3.89
N ALA A 60 1.68 -6.15 5.05
CA ALA A 60 1.42 -7.08 6.14
C ALA A 60 0.80 -6.35 7.35
N LEU A 61 -0.19 -5.51 7.10
CA LEU A 61 -0.92 -4.76 8.12
C LEU A 61 -2.25 -5.42 8.45
N PRO A 62 -2.74 -5.30 9.70
CA PRO A 62 -4.11 -5.66 10.02
C PRO A 62 -5.09 -4.74 9.27
N ASN A 63 -6.32 -5.21 9.08
CA ASN A 63 -7.38 -4.38 8.51
C ASN A 63 -7.57 -3.12 9.35
N GLY A 64 -7.70 -1.99 8.70
CA GLY A 64 -7.87 -0.70 9.36
C GLY A 64 -7.46 0.46 8.46
N ILE A 65 -7.47 1.66 9.00
CA ILE A 65 -7.14 2.89 8.26
C ILE A 65 -5.75 2.79 7.64
N GLU A 66 -4.75 2.40 8.41
CA GLU A 66 -3.35 2.29 7.96
C GLU A 66 -3.17 1.33 6.77
N PHE A 67 -3.91 0.22 6.76
CA PHE A 67 -3.90 -0.73 5.63
C PHE A 67 -4.35 -0.05 4.32
N PHE A 68 -5.46 0.70 4.39
CA PHE A 68 -5.94 1.42 3.21
C PHE A 68 -5.00 2.56 2.81
N GLU A 69 -4.45 3.30 3.77
CA GLU A 69 -3.44 4.33 3.49
C GLU A 69 -2.24 3.75 2.74
N ALA A 70 -1.72 2.61 3.19
CA ALA A 70 -0.61 1.93 2.54
C ALA A 70 -0.96 1.49 1.11
N CYS A 71 -2.12 0.85 0.89
CA CYS A 71 -2.55 0.43 -0.45
C CYS A 71 -2.66 1.61 -1.41
N PHE A 72 -3.31 2.70 -0.98
CA PHE A 72 -3.52 3.86 -1.83
C PHE A 72 -2.21 4.64 -2.08
N ALA A 73 -1.31 4.71 -1.09
CA ALA A 73 0.02 5.28 -1.30
C ALA A 73 0.80 4.53 -2.38
N VAL A 74 0.72 3.20 -2.39
CA VAL A 74 1.34 2.34 -3.41
C VAL A 74 0.73 2.59 -4.78
N TRP A 75 -0.60 2.63 -4.92
CA TRP A 75 -1.23 2.95 -6.20
C TRP A 75 -0.89 4.36 -6.71
N LYS A 76 -0.75 5.34 -5.82
CA LYS A 76 -0.32 6.71 -6.20
C LYS A 76 1.08 6.75 -6.81
N LEU A 77 1.93 5.77 -6.51
CA LEU A 77 3.26 5.61 -7.11
C LEU A 77 3.24 4.78 -8.41
N GLY A 78 2.09 4.32 -8.87
CA GLY A 78 2.00 3.39 -10.01
C GLY A 78 2.54 2.00 -9.68
N ALA A 79 2.67 1.66 -8.41
CA ALA A 79 3.11 0.37 -7.92
C ALA A 79 1.93 -0.53 -7.56
N THR A 80 2.16 -1.82 -7.39
CA THR A 80 1.13 -2.83 -7.13
C THR A 80 1.20 -3.31 -5.68
N PRO A 81 0.15 -3.09 -4.87
CA PRO A 81 0.11 -3.62 -3.52
C PRO A 81 -0.05 -5.15 -3.53
N GLN A 82 0.70 -5.81 -2.64
CA GLN A 82 0.62 -7.24 -2.35
C GLN A 82 0.14 -7.43 -0.90
N PRO A 83 -1.18 -7.41 -0.64
CA PRO A 83 -1.71 -7.64 0.69
C PRO A 83 -1.46 -9.08 1.14
N ILE A 84 -0.95 -9.22 2.36
CA ILE A 84 -0.80 -10.52 3.05
C ILE A 84 -1.35 -10.40 4.46
N SER A 85 -1.68 -11.53 5.08
CA SER A 85 -2.14 -11.50 6.47
C SER A 85 -1.02 -11.04 7.42
N ALA A 86 -1.31 -10.05 8.26
CA ALA A 86 -0.40 -9.61 9.33
C ALA A 86 -0.10 -10.70 10.37
N LYS A 87 -0.94 -11.76 10.41
CA LYS A 87 -0.82 -12.87 11.35
C LYS A 87 -0.02 -14.06 10.80
N LEU A 88 0.52 -13.96 9.58
CA LEU A 88 1.33 -15.03 9.01
C LEU A 88 2.59 -15.27 9.86
N PRO A 89 2.95 -16.54 10.09
CA PRO A 89 4.25 -16.87 10.67
C PRO A 89 5.39 -16.27 9.84
N LYS A 90 6.51 -15.93 10.50
CA LYS A 90 7.66 -15.34 9.84
C LYS A 90 8.13 -16.14 8.63
N SER A 91 8.21 -17.47 8.75
CA SER A 91 8.66 -18.35 7.68
C SER A 91 7.76 -18.30 6.43
N GLU A 92 6.45 -18.20 6.61
CA GLU A 92 5.51 -18.08 5.48
C GLU A 92 5.59 -16.69 4.85
N ARG A 93 5.70 -15.64 5.66
CA ARG A 93 5.89 -14.28 5.20
C ARG A 93 7.17 -14.13 4.39
N ASP A 94 8.27 -14.70 4.86
CA ASP A 94 9.56 -14.68 4.16
C ASP A 94 9.45 -15.39 2.79
N GLN A 95 8.80 -16.55 2.72
CA GLN A 95 8.58 -17.26 1.45
C GLN A 95 7.74 -16.44 0.45
N ILE A 96 6.70 -15.76 0.93
CA ILE A 96 5.85 -14.91 0.08
C ILE A 96 6.65 -13.69 -0.40
N THR A 97 7.45 -13.10 0.47
CA THR A 97 8.32 -11.97 0.14
C THR A 97 9.37 -12.36 -0.90
N ASP A 98 10.01 -13.52 -0.72
CA ASP A 98 10.97 -14.06 -1.70
C ASP A 98 10.33 -14.33 -3.07
N LEU A 99 9.08 -14.77 -3.09
CA LEU A 99 8.33 -15.01 -4.31
C LEU A 99 7.95 -13.71 -5.03
N GLY A 100 7.47 -12.72 -4.28
CA GLY A 100 6.99 -11.44 -4.82
C GLY A 100 8.12 -10.46 -5.18
N LYS A 101 9.27 -10.61 -4.53
CA LYS A 101 10.42 -9.69 -4.65
C LYS A 101 10.02 -8.22 -4.57
N PRO A 102 9.30 -7.80 -3.52
CA PRO A 102 8.84 -6.43 -3.39
C PRO A 102 10.02 -5.48 -3.16
N SER A 103 9.87 -4.22 -3.57
CA SER A 103 10.83 -3.15 -3.23
C SER A 103 10.69 -2.68 -1.79
N LEU A 104 9.51 -2.85 -1.18
CA LEU A 104 9.19 -2.45 0.19
C LEU A 104 8.27 -3.48 0.85
N VAL A 105 8.49 -3.73 2.15
CA VAL A 105 7.55 -4.47 3.02
C VAL A 105 7.02 -3.53 4.10
N VAL A 106 5.72 -3.31 4.12
CA VAL A 106 5.01 -2.51 5.14
C VAL A 106 4.37 -3.44 6.17
N GLY A 107 4.59 -3.15 7.46
CA GLY A 107 4.12 -3.98 8.57
C GLY A 107 5.12 -5.02 9.04
N ALA A 108 6.40 -4.84 8.72
CA ALA A 108 7.50 -5.63 9.26
C ALA A 108 8.54 -4.71 9.91
N GLU A 109 9.22 -5.21 10.94
CA GLU A 109 10.25 -4.44 11.63
C GLU A 109 11.34 -3.96 10.66
N THR A 110 11.87 -2.76 10.91
CA THR A 110 12.97 -2.21 10.11
C THR A 110 14.16 -3.16 10.13
N GLY A 111 14.69 -3.51 8.96
CA GLY A 111 15.79 -4.46 8.83
C GLY A 111 15.38 -5.93 8.98
N ALA A 112 14.08 -6.25 8.91
CA ALA A 112 13.60 -7.63 8.96
C ALA A 112 14.09 -8.51 7.80
N PHE A 113 14.52 -7.89 6.71
CA PHE A 113 15.04 -8.54 5.50
C PHE A 113 16.41 -7.95 5.13
N GLU A 114 17.34 -8.78 4.64
CA GLU A 114 18.69 -8.33 4.30
C GLU A 114 18.75 -7.41 3.08
N GLN A 115 17.91 -7.65 2.09
CA GLN A 115 17.97 -6.98 0.78
C GLN A 115 16.70 -6.17 0.45
N ILE A 116 15.71 -6.16 1.33
CA ILE A 116 14.42 -5.49 1.10
C ILE A 116 14.18 -4.51 2.23
N VAL A 117 13.87 -3.28 1.87
CA VAL A 117 13.49 -2.25 2.84
C VAL A 117 12.18 -2.64 3.52
N SER A 118 12.10 -2.47 4.83
CA SER A 118 10.89 -2.72 5.60
C SER A 118 10.60 -1.59 6.58
N VAL A 119 9.31 -1.33 6.79
CA VAL A 119 8.81 -0.34 7.78
C VAL A 119 7.76 -1.01 8.67
N PRO A 120 7.76 -0.70 9.98
CA PRO A 120 6.83 -1.31 10.92
C PRO A 120 5.41 -0.76 10.75
N GLN A 121 4.45 -1.45 11.38
CA GLN A 121 3.13 -0.88 11.63
C GLN A 121 3.28 0.42 12.43
N GLY A 122 2.48 1.44 12.10
CA GLY A 122 2.57 2.76 12.72
C GLY A 122 3.69 3.64 12.14
N PHE A 123 4.28 3.26 11.00
CA PHE A 123 5.25 4.11 10.30
C PHE A 123 4.68 5.49 9.98
N VAL A 124 5.40 6.54 10.37
CA VAL A 124 5.01 7.94 10.15
C VAL A 124 5.94 8.57 9.12
N PRO A 125 5.40 9.11 8.02
CA PRO A 125 6.18 9.88 7.05
C PRO A 125 6.86 11.09 7.68
N GLY A 126 8.02 11.47 7.18
CA GLY A 126 8.72 12.67 7.62
C GLY A 126 7.87 13.95 7.42
N GLU A 127 7.96 14.89 8.35
CA GLU A 127 7.20 16.16 8.33
C GLU A 127 7.56 17.06 7.13
N HIS A 128 8.76 16.88 6.56
CA HIS A 128 9.22 17.61 5.36
C HIS A 128 8.49 17.22 4.08
N LEU A 129 7.78 16.08 4.08
CA LEU A 129 7.09 15.58 2.91
C LEU A 129 5.79 16.34 2.64
N SER A 130 5.63 16.78 1.40
CA SER A 130 4.46 17.53 0.96
C SER A 130 3.18 16.68 0.95
N ALA A 131 2.06 17.28 1.34
CA ALA A 131 0.73 16.71 1.23
C ALA A 131 0.06 16.99 -0.13
N GLU A 132 0.69 17.78 -1.00
CA GLU A 132 0.16 18.13 -2.32
C GLU A 132 -0.06 16.87 -3.19
N PRO A 133 -1.05 16.90 -4.09
CA PRO A 133 -1.30 15.79 -5.01
C PRO A 133 -0.05 15.36 -5.78
N LEU A 134 0.07 14.06 -6.04
CA LEU A 134 1.09 13.51 -6.92
C LEU A 134 0.62 13.49 -8.38
N PRO A 135 1.55 13.45 -9.35
CA PRO A 135 1.21 13.14 -10.74
C PRO A 135 0.43 11.82 -10.82
N GLU A 136 -0.53 11.76 -11.74
CA GLU A 136 -1.30 10.53 -11.94
C GLU A 136 -0.43 9.44 -12.57
N LEU A 137 -0.34 8.32 -11.88
CA LEU A 137 0.27 7.10 -12.37
C LEU A 137 -0.76 5.96 -12.30
N THR A 138 -0.65 5.01 -13.19
CA THR A 138 -1.50 3.80 -13.20
C THR A 138 -0.60 2.59 -12.97
N ALA A 139 -0.89 1.83 -11.93
CA ALA A 139 -0.20 0.58 -11.67
C ALA A 139 -0.48 -0.45 -12.79
N ALA A 140 0.49 -1.28 -13.12
CA ALA A 140 0.32 -2.37 -14.09
C ALA A 140 -0.75 -3.38 -13.64
N SER A 141 -1.00 -3.49 -12.35
CA SER A 141 -1.95 -4.42 -11.75
C SER A 141 -2.64 -3.80 -10.54
N LEU A 142 -3.92 -4.14 -10.35
CA LEU A 142 -4.68 -3.70 -9.18
C LEU A 142 -4.08 -4.25 -7.89
N LYS A 143 -3.70 -5.51 -7.89
CA LYS A 143 -3.11 -6.20 -6.72
C LYS A 143 -2.37 -7.47 -7.13
N ALA A 144 -1.41 -7.86 -6.30
CA ALA A 144 -0.82 -9.19 -6.31
C ALA A 144 -1.26 -9.93 -5.03
N MET A 145 -1.64 -11.19 -5.16
CA MET A 145 -2.07 -12.04 -4.05
C MET A 145 -1.32 -13.37 -4.08
N THR A 146 -1.22 -14.01 -2.95
CA THR A 146 -0.70 -15.39 -2.89
C THR A 146 -1.83 -16.38 -2.73
N SER A 147 -1.76 -17.51 -3.45
CA SER A 147 -2.64 -18.63 -3.19
C SER A 147 -2.33 -19.24 -1.82
N GLY A 148 -3.38 -19.59 -1.05
CA GLY A 148 -3.20 -20.36 0.19
C GLY A 148 -2.47 -21.68 -0.08
N GLY A 149 -1.39 -21.92 0.65
CA GLY A 149 -0.48 -23.04 0.42
C GLY A 149 -0.98 -24.39 0.94
N SER A 150 -2.23 -24.79 0.66
CA SER A 150 -2.73 -26.14 1.03
C SER A 150 -1.95 -27.30 0.36
N THR A 151 -1.09 -27.00 -0.62
CA THR A 151 -0.31 -27.98 -1.39
C THR A 151 1.20 -27.69 -1.43
N GLY A 152 1.75 -26.93 -0.48
CA GLY A 152 3.18 -26.88 -0.20
C GLY A 152 3.95 -25.69 -0.76
N ARG A 153 3.57 -25.03 -1.85
CA ARG A 153 4.25 -23.83 -2.36
C ARG A 153 3.26 -22.73 -2.71
N PRO A 154 3.37 -21.52 -2.11
CA PRO A 154 2.54 -20.40 -2.48
C PRO A 154 2.81 -19.99 -3.94
N LYS A 155 1.76 -19.56 -4.65
CA LYS A 155 1.86 -19.00 -6.01
C LYS A 155 1.45 -17.52 -5.97
N LEU A 156 2.17 -16.69 -6.70
CA LEU A 156 1.78 -15.29 -6.90
C LEU A 156 0.69 -15.22 -7.98
N ILE A 157 -0.42 -14.58 -7.64
CA ILE A 157 -1.54 -14.31 -8.53
C ILE A 157 -1.61 -12.80 -8.71
N VAL A 158 -1.32 -12.32 -9.90
CA VAL A 158 -1.33 -10.90 -10.24
C VAL A 158 -2.60 -10.61 -11.04
N SER A 159 -3.31 -9.55 -10.66
CA SER A 159 -4.50 -9.11 -11.41
C SER A 159 -4.08 -8.68 -12.82
N ALA A 160 -4.83 -9.13 -13.85
CA ALA A 160 -4.57 -8.76 -15.23
C ALA A 160 -5.06 -7.34 -15.60
N GLN A 161 -5.65 -6.62 -14.65
CA GLN A 161 -6.19 -5.27 -14.85
C GLN A 161 -5.59 -4.32 -13.81
N PRO A 162 -5.28 -3.07 -14.22
CA PRO A 162 -4.86 -2.01 -13.31
C PRO A 162 -5.98 -1.54 -12.38
#